data_434632f82717c6617579085b58b1fb93
#
_entry.id   434632f82717c6617579085b58b1fb93
#
_cell.length_a   1.000
_cell.length_b   1.000
_cell.length_c   1.000
_cell.angle_alpha   90.00
_cell.angle_beta   90.00
_cell.angle_gamma   90.00
#
_symmetry.space_group_name_H-M   'P 1'
#
loop_
_entity.id
_entity.type
_entity.pdbx_description
1 polymer ?
#
loop_
_entity_poly.entity_id
_entity_poly.type
_entity_poly.pdbx_seq_one_letter_code
_entity_poly.pdbx_strand_id
1 'polypeptide(L)'
;LHRFDENIELHWDKCMDITNGKETWVPGACIYLPWSCEKQWINVSTSTGLAAHTNWDKALLVALHEVIERDSFSLTWWQKISAPKIIIDEDISHFIHERFPASYEWHFMDITYDLGIPTVYGICFGEAEYGKFVAVGTATRDTYGEALKKVILEMGQSVSYFRYLLGEKKNWQPSENFHTLLDFEDHSILYIKKPELCEVFKIWTETKPTRKIDFLEESARS
;
A
#
# COMPACT_ATOMS: atom_id res chain seq x y z
N LEU A 1 -2.94 9.93 -21.42
CA LEU A 1 -2.81 8.55 -21.90
C LEU A 1 -3.51 8.39 -23.24
N HIS A 2 -2.89 7.63 -24.15
CA HIS A 2 -3.47 7.23 -25.43
C HIS A 2 -4.09 5.84 -25.30
N ARG A 3 -5.20 5.61 -25.97
CA ARG A 3 -5.71 4.25 -26.11
C ARG A 3 -4.71 3.43 -26.94
N PHE A 4 -4.43 2.21 -26.51
CA PHE A 4 -3.60 1.31 -27.31
C PHE A 4 -4.19 1.11 -28.70
N ASP A 5 -3.33 1.23 -29.70
CA ASP A 5 -3.65 1.00 -31.13
C ASP A 5 -2.43 0.32 -31.77
N GLU A 6 -2.64 -0.57 -32.71
CA GLU A 6 -1.56 -1.33 -33.37
C GLU A 6 -0.58 -0.46 -34.17
N ASN A 7 -0.94 0.80 -34.45
CA ASN A 7 -0.07 1.77 -35.15
C ASN A 7 0.77 2.62 -34.19
N ILE A 8 0.62 2.47 -32.87
CA ILE A 8 1.45 3.17 -31.89
C ILE A 8 2.82 2.50 -31.84
N GLU A 9 3.86 3.29 -32.07
CA GLU A 9 5.24 2.84 -31.93
C GLU A 9 5.62 2.80 -30.43
N LEU A 10 5.94 1.60 -29.94
CA LEU A 10 6.30 1.34 -28.54
C LEU A 10 7.61 0.55 -28.47
N HIS A 11 8.33 0.74 -27.38
CA HIS A 11 9.41 -0.16 -26.98
C HIS A 11 8.82 -1.43 -26.35
N TRP A 12 9.37 -2.56 -26.77
CA TRP A 12 8.98 -3.88 -26.30
C TRP A 12 10.19 -4.63 -25.80
N ASP A 13 10.08 -5.22 -24.62
CA ASP A 13 11.11 -6.09 -24.06
C ASP A 13 10.65 -7.53 -23.96
N LYS A 14 11.61 -8.44 -24.10
CA LYS A 14 11.38 -9.85 -23.88
C LYS A 14 11.27 -10.15 -22.40
N CYS A 15 10.15 -10.74 -22.02
CA CYS A 15 9.87 -11.22 -20.68
C CYS A 15 9.59 -12.73 -20.72
N MET A 16 9.58 -13.35 -19.58
CA MET A 16 9.14 -14.73 -19.43
C MET A 16 7.76 -14.76 -18.75
N ASP A 17 6.80 -15.38 -19.42
CA ASP A 17 5.55 -15.75 -18.77
C ASP A 17 5.82 -16.93 -17.82
N ILE A 18 5.79 -16.66 -16.51
CA ILE A 18 6.11 -17.66 -15.49
C ILE A 18 5.06 -18.76 -15.38
N THR A 19 3.85 -18.55 -15.90
CA THR A 19 2.77 -19.55 -15.88
C THR A 19 3.04 -20.71 -16.84
N ASN A 20 3.60 -20.41 -18.00
CA ASN A 20 3.79 -21.41 -19.06
C ASN A 20 5.26 -21.54 -19.52
N GLY A 21 6.19 -20.76 -18.97
CA GLY A 21 7.60 -20.76 -19.29
C GLY A 21 7.94 -20.25 -20.69
N LYS A 22 7.04 -19.48 -21.33
CA LYS A 22 7.24 -18.96 -22.69
C LYS A 22 7.75 -17.53 -22.68
N GLU A 23 8.60 -17.23 -23.64
CA GLU A 23 8.94 -15.84 -23.94
C GLU A 23 7.70 -15.08 -24.43
N THR A 24 7.52 -13.88 -23.91
CA THR A 24 6.48 -12.93 -24.31
C THR A 24 7.08 -11.54 -24.47
N TRP A 25 6.41 -10.68 -25.21
CA TRP A 25 6.81 -9.29 -25.36
C TRP A 25 5.90 -8.39 -24.54
N VAL A 26 6.49 -7.50 -23.76
CA VAL A 26 5.77 -6.58 -22.87
C VAL A 26 6.24 -5.15 -23.16
N PRO A 27 5.31 -4.17 -23.25
CA PRO A 27 5.71 -2.76 -23.44
C PRO A 27 6.61 -2.28 -22.31
N GLY A 28 7.66 -1.54 -22.63
CA GLY A 28 8.62 -1.00 -21.66
C GLY A 28 7.96 -0.14 -20.56
N ALA A 29 6.90 0.58 -20.91
CA ALA A 29 6.10 1.34 -19.95
C ALA A 29 5.44 0.49 -18.85
N CYS A 30 5.31 -0.83 -19.05
CA CYS A 30 4.77 -1.76 -18.04
C CYS A 30 5.86 -2.41 -17.19
N ILE A 31 7.15 -2.22 -17.54
CA ILE A 31 8.29 -2.90 -16.92
C ILE A 31 9.17 -1.94 -16.13
N TYR A 32 9.44 -0.75 -16.68
CA TYR A 32 10.45 0.16 -16.16
C TYR A 32 9.83 1.37 -15.45
N LEU A 33 10.52 1.83 -14.38
CA LEU A 33 10.16 3.01 -13.62
C LEU A 33 11.43 3.83 -13.28
N PRO A 34 11.52 5.11 -13.68
CA PRO A 34 10.61 5.84 -14.58
C PRO A 34 10.77 5.38 -16.04
N TRP A 35 9.74 5.56 -16.84
CA TRP A 35 9.77 5.30 -18.27
C TRP A 35 9.38 6.55 -19.06
N SER A 36 10.20 6.96 -19.99
CA SER A 36 10.01 8.20 -20.78
C SER A 36 10.44 8.08 -22.22
N CYS A 37 10.55 6.85 -22.75
CA CYS A 37 11.07 6.61 -24.08
C CYS A 37 10.03 6.79 -25.19
N GLU A 38 8.74 6.65 -24.90
CA GLU A 38 7.68 6.84 -25.87
C GLU A 38 7.18 8.27 -25.94
N LYS A 39 6.80 8.68 -27.15
CA LYS A 39 6.08 9.95 -27.39
C LYS A 39 4.60 9.85 -27.01
N GLN A 40 4.02 8.66 -27.12
CA GLN A 40 2.62 8.38 -26.82
C GLN A 40 2.54 7.36 -25.68
N TRP A 41 1.97 7.76 -24.58
CA TRP A 41 1.88 6.94 -23.40
C TRP A 41 0.56 6.17 -23.38
N ILE A 42 0.64 4.84 -23.37
CA ILE A 42 -0.52 3.94 -23.24
C ILE A 42 -0.78 3.57 -21.79
N ASN A 43 0.22 3.73 -20.92
CA ASN A 43 0.14 3.40 -19.50
C ASN A 43 0.96 4.40 -18.68
N VAL A 44 0.61 4.57 -17.42
CA VAL A 44 1.46 5.23 -16.43
C VAL A 44 2.34 4.17 -15.80
N SER A 45 3.66 4.39 -15.81
CA SER A 45 4.58 3.48 -15.13
C SER A 45 4.27 3.39 -13.64
N THR A 46 4.22 2.19 -13.11
CA THR A 46 3.95 1.90 -11.71
C THR A 46 5.00 0.94 -11.15
N SER A 47 5.27 1.05 -9.85
CA SER A 47 6.18 0.13 -9.17
C SER A 47 5.53 -1.22 -8.81
N THR A 48 4.24 -1.39 -9.07
CA THR A 48 3.52 -2.62 -8.72
C THR A 48 4.16 -3.85 -9.35
N GLY A 49 4.56 -4.81 -8.51
CA GLY A 49 5.24 -6.03 -8.94
C GLY A 49 6.72 -5.87 -9.24
N LEU A 50 7.33 -4.71 -8.96
CA LEU A 50 8.78 -4.54 -9.05
C LEU A 50 9.45 -4.98 -7.75
N ALA A 51 10.42 -5.89 -7.86
CA ALA A 51 11.18 -6.34 -6.71
C ALA A 51 12.65 -6.59 -7.07
N ALA A 52 13.53 -6.45 -6.09
CA ALA A 52 14.94 -6.75 -6.21
C ALA A 52 15.41 -7.63 -5.04
N HIS A 53 16.11 -8.70 -5.36
CA HIS A 53 16.74 -9.56 -4.37
C HIS A 53 17.96 -10.26 -4.99
N THR A 54 18.91 -10.70 -4.19
CA THR A 54 20.08 -11.48 -4.64
C THR A 54 19.72 -12.92 -5.07
N ASN A 55 18.55 -13.39 -4.70
CA ASN A 55 17.98 -14.67 -5.10
C ASN A 55 16.73 -14.43 -5.95
N TRP A 56 16.63 -15.10 -7.10
CA TRP A 56 15.52 -14.94 -8.05
C TRP A 56 14.17 -15.33 -7.47
N ASP A 57 14.08 -16.47 -6.79
CA ASP A 57 12.81 -16.97 -6.25
C ASP A 57 12.27 -16.01 -5.18
N LYS A 58 13.16 -15.44 -4.36
CA LYS A 58 12.78 -14.42 -3.37
C LYS A 58 12.35 -13.11 -4.03
N ALA A 59 13.02 -12.67 -5.10
CA ALA A 59 12.58 -11.49 -5.85
C ALA A 59 11.18 -11.71 -6.41
N LEU A 60 10.94 -12.86 -7.02
CA LEU A 60 9.64 -13.22 -7.57
C LEU A 60 8.55 -13.27 -6.49
N LEU A 61 8.84 -13.90 -5.35
CA LEU A 61 7.89 -13.97 -4.22
C LEU A 61 7.52 -12.57 -3.72
N VAL A 62 8.50 -11.68 -3.53
CA VAL A 62 8.24 -10.30 -3.09
C VAL A 62 7.42 -9.53 -4.13
N ALA A 63 7.70 -9.72 -5.44
CA ALA A 63 6.92 -9.12 -6.51
C ALA A 63 5.45 -9.59 -6.49
N LEU A 64 5.24 -10.89 -6.32
CA LEU A 64 3.89 -11.48 -6.22
C LEU A 64 3.15 -10.98 -4.97
N HIS A 65 3.82 -10.91 -3.83
CA HIS A 65 3.25 -10.34 -2.60
C HIS A 65 2.76 -8.92 -2.82
N GLU A 66 3.53 -8.08 -3.51
CA GLU A 66 3.11 -6.70 -3.79
C GLU A 66 1.90 -6.63 -4.73
N VAL A 67 1.82 -7.48 -5.74
CA VAL A 67 0.65 -7.54 -6.63
C VAL A 67 -0.61 -7.93 -5.84
N ILE A 68 -0.51 -8.95 -4.99
CA ILE A 68 -1.61 -9.41 -4.13
C ILE A 68 -2.04 -8.32 -3.14
N GLU A 69 -1.06 -7.66 -2.54
CA GLU A 69 -1.27 -6.53 -1.62
C GLU A 69 -2.08 -5.41 -2.28
N ARG A 70 -1.63 -5.00 -3.46
CA ARG A 70 -2.26 -3.91 -4.23
C ARG A 70 -3.66 -4.27 -4.70
N ASP A 71 -3.88 -5.50 -5.12
CA ASP A 71 -5.20 -6.01 -5.50
C ASP A 71 -6.14 -6.01 -4.30
N SER A 72 -5.74 -6.61 -3.19
CA SER A 72 -6.51 -6.68 -1.94
C SER A 72 -6.87 -5.29 -1.41
N PHE A 73 -5.90 -4.37 -1.40
CA PHE A 73 -6.16 -3.00 -0.98
C PHE A 73 -7.13 -2.28 -1.91
N SER A 74 -6.94 -2.40 -3.23
CA SER A 74 -7.80 -1.76 -4.21
C SER A 74 -9.24 -2.24 -4.10
N LEU A 75 -9.46 -3.54 -3.96
CA LEU A 75 -10.78 -4.11 -3.71
C LEU A 75 -11.40 -3.55 -2.43
N THR A 76 -10.66 -3.58 -1.33
CA THR A 76 -11.11 -3.08 -0.02
C THR A 76 -11.49 -1.59 -0.09
N TRP A 77 -10.63 -0.78 -0.68
CA TRP A 77 -10.80 0.66 -0.73
C TRP A 77 -11.93 1.10 -1.67
N TRP A 78 -11.93 0.60 -2.90
CA TRP A 78 -12.91 1.04 -3.91
C TRP A 78 -14.30 0.48 -3.66
N GLN A 79 -14.40 -0.76 -3.19
CA GLN A 79 -15.68 -1.39 -2.89
C GLN A 79 -16.17 -1.09 -1.47
N LYS A 80 -15.37 -0.37 -0.66
CA LYS A 80 -15.68 -0.08 0.75
C LYS A 80 -16.01 -1.35 1.55
N ILE A 81 -15.23 -2.41 1.32
CA ILE A 81 -15.44 -3.69 1.98
C ILE A 81 -15.08 -3.54 3.45
N SER A 82 -16.03 -3.83 4.33
CA SER A 82 -15.76 -3.94 5.77
C SER A 82 -14.92 -5.19 6.01
N ALA A 83 -13.75 -5.00 6.61
CA ALA A 83 -12.80 -6.07 6.86
C ALA A 83 -12.72 -6.41 8.36
N PRO A 84 -12.47 -7.69 8.73
CA PRO A 84 -12.31 -8.09 10.13
C PRO A 84 -11.14 -7.36 10.78
N LYS A 85 -11.32 -6.83 11.99
CA LYS A 85 -10.20 -6.28 12.76
C LYS A 85 -9.31 -7.39 13.28
N ILE A 86 -8.01 -7.15 13.19
CA ILE A 86 -6.97 -7.99 13.81
C ILE A 86 -6.76 -7.53 15.25
N ILE A 87 -6.81 -8.47 16.18
CA ILE A 87 -6.43 -8.25 17.58
C ILE A 87 -4.93 -8.57 17.67
N ILE A 88 -4.13 -7.54 17.91
CA ILE A 88 -2.68 -7.70 18.06
C ILE A 88 -2.34 -8.35 19.41
N ASP A 89 -1.26 -9.12 19.42
CA ASP A 89 -0.71 -9.73 20.62
C ASP A 89 0.24 -8.78 21.38
N GLU A 90 0.83 -9.29 22.47
CA GLU A 90 1.78 -8.52 23.28
C GLU A 90 3.07 -8.18 22.51
N ASP A 91 3.54 -9.06 21.63
CA ASP A 91 4.76 -8.86 20.84
C ASP A 91 4.60 -7.71 19.84
N ILE A 92 3.49 -7.66 19.12
CA ILE A 92 3.18 -6.56 18.20
C ILE A 92 2.92 -5.26 18.98
N SER A 93 2.21 -5.37 20.11
CA SER A 93 1.98 -4.21 20.99
C SER A 93 3.31 -3.63 21.50
N HIS A 94 4.21 -4.48 21.97
CA HIS A 94 5.56 -4.07 22.39
C HIS A 94 6.37 -3.45 21.24
N PHE A 95 6.33 -4.08 20.05
CA PHE A 95 6.99 -3.57 18.85
C PHE A 95 6.54 -2.14 18.49
N ILE A 96 5.27 -1.82 18.67
CA ILE A 96 4.72 -0.47 18.47
C ILE A 96 5.23 0.48 19.56
N HIS A 97 5.08 0.10 20.84
CA HIS A 97 5.43 0.99 21.96
C HIS A 97 6.91 1.35 22.03
N GLU A 98 7.80 0.49 21.55
CA GLU A 98 9.23 0.80 21.48
C GLU A 98 9.58 1.84 20.42
N ARG A 99 8.74 2.05 19.41
CA ARG A 99 9.07 2.81 18.19
C ARG A 99 8.23 4.05 17.99
N PHE A 100 7.03 4.09 18.58
CA PHE A 100 6.05 5.13 18.31
C PHE A 100 5.44 5.68 19.59
N PRO A 101 4.97 6.95 19.57
CA PRO A 101 4.28 7.55 20.70
C PRO A 101 3.04 6.76 21.12
N ALA A 102 2.83 6.62 22.42
CA ALA A 102 1.65 5.94 22.98
C ALA A 102 0.31 6.63 22.64
N SER A 103 0.37 7.88 22.17
CA SER A 103 -0.80 8.65 21.72
C SER A 103 -1.29 8.27 20.32
N TYR A 104 -0.54 7.45 19.58
CA TYR A 104 -0.96 7.01 18.26
C TYR A 104 -1.97 5.88 18.39
N GLU A 105 -3.07 5.98 17.63
CA GLU A 105 -4.14 5.00 17.59
C GLU A 105 -3.99 4.12 16.34
N TRP A 106 -3.83 2.81 16.56
CA TRP A 106 -3.55 1.83 15.53
C TRP A 106 -4.73 0.89 15.30
N HIS A 107 -5.10 0.74 14.04
CA HIS A 107 -6.12 -0.22 13.61
C HIS A 107 -5.55 -1.11 12.53
N PHE A 108 -5.76 -2.41 12.66
CA PHE A 108 -5.33 -3.39 11.68
C PHE A 108 -6.52 -4.23 11.24
N MET A 109 -6.63 -4.41 9.93
CA MET A 109 -7.70 -5.18 9.29
C MET A 109 -7.10 -6.31 8.46
N ASP A 110 -7.76 -7.45 8.50
CA ASP A 110 -7.45 -8.59 7.64
C ASP A 110 -8.15 -8.40 6.30
N ILE A 111 -7.37 -8.15 5.27
CA ILE A 111 -7.84 -8.03 3.88
C ILE A 111 -7.33 -9.20 3.01
N THR A 112 -7.15 -10.35 3.64
CA THR A 112 -6.83 -11.61 2.97
C THR A 112 -8.06 -12.12 2.23
N TYR A 113 -7.95 -12.27 0.93
CA TYR A 113 -9.06 -12.74 0.08
C TYR A 113 -8.83 -14.18 -0.41
N ASP A 114 -9.21 -14.47 -1.62
CA ASP A 114 -9.30 -15.79 -2.23
C ASP A 114 -7.98 -16.57 -2.30
N LEU A 115 -6.85 -15.87 -2.44
CA LEU A 115 -5.53 -16.52 -2.48
C LEU A 115 -5.06 -17.00 -1.11
N GLY A 116 -5.68 -16.55 -0.01
CA GLY A 116 -5.37 -17.00 1.34
C GLY A 116 -3.99 -16.59 1.87
N ILE A 117 -3.29 -15.67 1.19
CA ILE A 117 -1.99 -15.17 1.62
C ILE A 117 -2.20 -13.97 2.57
N PRO A 118 -1.64 -14.01 3.80
CA PRO A 118 -1.85 -12.99 4.81
C PRO A 118 -1.61 -11.57 4.30
N THR A 119 -2.67 -10.78 4.24
CA THR A 119 -2.64 -9.39 3.79
C THR A 119 -3.29 -8.50 4.82
N VAL A 120 -2.55 -7.53 5.31
CA VAL A 120 -2.97 -6.61 6.36
C VAL A 120 -3.11 -5.19 5.82
N TYR A 121 -4.21 -4.54 6.18
CA TYR A 121 -4.42 -3.12 6.00
C TYR A 121 -4.33 -2.42 7.35
N GLY A 122 -3.44 -1.44 7.49
CA GLY A 122 -3.24 -0.65 8.68
C GLY A 122 -3.71 0.80 8.52
N ILE A 123 -4.29 1.34 9.58
CA ILE A 123 -4.63 2.76 9.71
C ILE A 123 -4.09 3.24 11.05
N CYS A 124 -3.33 4.33 11.03
CA CYS A 124 -2.78 4.97 12.22
C CYS A 124 -3.23 6.42 12.28
N PHE A 125 -3.94 6.79 13.32
CA PHE A 125 -4.21 8.18 13.65
C PHE A 125 -3.21 8.68 14.68
N GLY A 126 -2.77 9.91 14.52
CA GLY A 126 -1.83 10.53 15.46
C GLY A 126 -1.79 12.03 15.33
N GLU A 127 -0.94 12.62 16.16
CA GLU A 127 -0.66 14.06 16.13
C GLU A 127 0.86 14.26 16.18
N ALA A 128 1.37 15.10 15.30
CA ALA A 128 2.76 15.50 15.21
C ALA A 128 2.84 17.03 15.25
N GLU A 129 4.03 17.60 15.12
CA GLU A 129 4.23 19.05 15.14
C GLU A 129 3.49 19.81 14.02
N TYR A 130 3.10 19.11 12.96
CA TYR A 130 2.33 19.64 11.85
C TYR A 130 0.80 19.44 12.01
N GLY A 131 0.35 18.88 13.11
CA GLY A 131 -1.06 18.63 13.44
C GLY A 131 -1.46 17.17 13.36
N LYS A 132 -2.77 16.92 13.36
CA LYS A 132 -3.36 15.59 13.26
C LYS A 132 -3.13 15.00 11.87
N PHE A 133 -2.86 13.70 11.84
CA PHE A 133 -2.64 12.95 10.60
C PHE A 133 -3.37 11.61 10.63
N VAL A 134 -3.56 11.04 9.47
CA VAL A 134 -3.84 9.62 9.27
C VAL A 134 -2.78 9.05 8.33
N ALA A 135 -2.13 7.98 8.76
CA ALA A 135 -1.25 7.18 7.92
C ALA A 135 -1.91 5.84 7.62
N VAL A 136 -1.78 5.39 6.39
CA VAL A 136 -2.29 4.10 5.94
C VAL A 136 -1.13 3.27 5.38
N GLY A 137 -1.24 1.97 5.49
CA GLY A 137 -0.27 1.04 4.93
C GLY A 137 -0.90 -0.31 4.67
N THR A 138 -0.28 -1.08 3.78
CA THR A 138 -0.70 -2.45 3.48
C THR A 138 0.52 -3.34 3.40
N ALA A 139 0.38 -4.59 3.73
CA ALA A 139 1.43 -5.58 3.48
C ALA A 139 0.86 -6.97 3.30
N THR A 140 1.39 -7.68 2.30
CA THR A 140 1.23 -9.11 2.11
C THR A 140 2.53 -9.80 2.46
N ARG A 141 2.48 -10.83 3.35
CA ARG A 141 3.64 -11.64 3.77
C ARG A 141 3.21 -13.09 3.98
N ASP A 142 4.18 -13.97 4.21
CA ASP A 142 3.92 -15.39 4.49
C ASP A 142 3.16 -15.58 5.80
N THR A 143 3.32 -14.64 6.75
CA THR A 143 2.63 -14.66 8.05
C THR A 143 1.98 -13.30 8.39
N TYR A 144 0.91 -13.31 9.19
CA TYR A 144 0.30 -12.07 9.69
C TYR A 144 1.25 -11.27 10.59
N GLY A 145 2.11 -11.94 11.35
CA GLY A 145 3.11 -11.28 12.20
C GLY A 145 4.10 -10.44 11.39
N GLU A 146 4.59 -10.99 10.26
CA GLU A 146 5.47 -10.27 9.34
C GLU A 146 4.73 -9.13 8.62
N ALA A 147 3.51 -9.39 8.15
CA ALA A 147 2.67 -8.38 7.51
C ALA A 147 2.38 -7.21 8.46
N LEU A 148 2.01 -7.47 9.72
CA LEU A 148 1.78 -6.44 10.74
C LEU A 148 3.03 -5.59 10.99
N LYS A 149 4.20 -6.21 11.22
CA LYS A 149 5.45 -5.48 11.42
C LYS A 149 5.79 -4.58 10.23
N LYS A 150 5.60 -5.09 9.02
CA LYS A 150 5.85 -4.32 7.79
C LYS A 150 4.90 -3.12 7.67
N VAL A 151 3.60 -3.32 7.86
CA VAL A 151 2.59 -2.24 7.84
C VAL A 151 2.90 -1.15 8.87
N ILE A 152 3.26 -1.53 10.10
CA ILE A 152 3.62 -0.59 11.15
C ILE A 152 4.81 0.29 10.74
N LEU A 153 5.85 -0.33 10.18
CA LEU A 153 7.03 0.41 9.72
C LEU A 153 6.72 1.35 8.54
N GLU A 154 5.90 0.93 7.60
CA GLU A 154 5.48 1.76 6.46
C GLU A 154 4.64 2.97 6.90
N MET A 155 3.69 2.76 7.81
CA MET A 155 2.93 3.87 8.38
C MET A 155 3.85 4.83 9.16
N GLY A 156 4.85 4.30 9.88
CA GLY A 156 5.84 5.12 10.57
C GLY A 156 6.69 5.98 9.61
N GLN A 157 7.06 5.45 8.45
CA GLN A 157 7.75 6.22 7.40
C GLN A 157 6.88 7.36 6.86
N SER A 158 5.58 7.13 6.72
CA SER A 158 4.63 8.13 6.25
C SER A 158 4.60 9.37 7.13
N VAL A 159 4.74 9.23 8.46
CA VAL A 159 4.76 10.36 9.39
C VAL A 159 5.90 11.34 9.08
N SER A 160 7.09 10.83 8.80
CA SER A 160 8.24 11.66 8.40
C SER A 160 8.07 12.23 6.99
N TYR A 161 7.48 11.47 6.09
CA TYR A 161 7.23 11.89 4.72
C TYR A 161 6.19 13.03 4.66
N PHE A 162 5.16 13.00 5.49
CA PHE A 162 4.19 14.10 5.60
C PHE A 162 4.84 15.43 5.98
N ARG A 163 5.81 15.42 6.91
CA ARG A 163 6.59 16.62 7.26
C ARG A 163 7.29 17.20 6.05
N TYR A 164 7.97 16.35 5.27
CA TYR A 164 8.64 16.75 4.04
C TYR A 164 7.65 17.34 3.03
N LEU A 165 6.56 16.64 2.72
CA LEU A 165 5.56 17.08 1.76
C LEU A 165 4.90 18.41 2.14
N LEU A 166 4.58 18.60 3.41
CA LEU A 166 4.00 19.84 3.90
C LEU A 166 4.98 21.02 3.78
N GLY A 167 6.29 20.76 3.83
CA GLY A 167 7.34 21.72 3.54
C GLY A 167 7.40 22.09 2.04
N GLU A 168 7.40 21.09 1.16
CA GLU A 168 7.45 21.27 -0.29
C GLU A 168 6.15 21.91 -0.82
N LYS A 169 5.00 21.40 -0.39
CA LYS A 169 3.67 21.84 -0.83
C LYS A 169 3.03 22.88 0.12
N LYS A 170 3.84 23.79 0.66
CA LYS A 170 3.47 24.74 1.72
C LYS A 170 2.19 25.55 1.43
N ASN A 171 2.05 25.97 0.18
CA ASN A 171 0.93 26.80 -0.28
C ASN A 171 -0.21 25.98 -0.92
N TRP A 172 -0.04 24.67 -1.03
CA TRP A 172 -1.08 23.82 -1.60
C TRP A 172 -2.27 23.71 -0.65
N GLN A 173 -3.46 23.85 -1.20
CA GLN A 173 -4.73 23.66 -0.52
C GLN A 173 -5.67 22.84 -1.40
N PRO A 174 -6.39 21.87 -0.82
CA PRO A 174 -7.37 21.11 -1.57
C PRO A 174 -8.57 22.00 -1.91
N SER A 175 -8.96 22.04 -3.18
CA SER A 175 -10.17 22.73 -3.62
C SER A 175 -11.43 21.98 -3.13
N GLU A 176 -12.58 22.68 -3.08
CA GLU A 176 -13.85 22.09 -2.64
C GLU A 176 -14.27 20.86 -3.49
N ASN A 177 -14.00 20.92 -4.77
CA ASN A 177 -14.31 19.86 -5.75
C ASN A 177 -13.13 18.92 -6.04
N PHE A 178 -12.05 19.01 -5.27
CA PHE A 178 -10.84 18.18 -5.37
C PHE A 178 -10.08 18.26 -6.71
N HIS A 179 -10.33 19.28 -7.56
CA HIS A 179 -9.60 19.43 -8.82
C HIS A 179 -8.11 19.74 -8.64
N THR A 180 -7.68 20.10 -7.43
CA THR A 180 -6.27 20.31 -7.08
C THR A 180 -5.55 19.06 -6.61
N LEU A 181 -6.23 17.90 -6.54
CA LEU A 181 -5.60 16.61 -6.30
C LEU A 181 -5.05 16.06 -7.61
N LEU A 182 -3.79 16.33 -7.89
CA LEU A 182 -3.16 15.99 -9.16
C LEU A 182 -2.22 14.81 -9.08
N ASP A 183 -1.70 14.53 -7.91
CA ASP A 183 -0.69 13.49 -7.69
C ASP A 183 -0.93 12.74 -6.36
N PHE A 184 -0.09 11.73 -6.13
CA PHE A 184 -0.14 10.91 -4.93
C PHE A 184 0.22 11.71 -3.66
N GLU A 185 1.13 12.66 -3.78
CA GLU A 185 1.58 13.52 -2.70
C GLU A 185 0.45 14.44 -2.20
N ASP A 186 -0.34 15.01 -3.12
CA ASP A 186 -1.53 15.79 -2.78
C ASP A 186 -2.52 14.95 -1.97
N HIS A 187 -2.77 13.72 -2.41
CA HIS A 187 -3.67 12.80 -1.72
C HIS A 187 -3.14 12.43 -0.33
N SER A 188 -1.82 12.27 -0.19
CA SER A 188 -1.19 11.89 1.07
C SER A 188 -1.36 12.95 2.17
N ILE A 189 -1.33 14.25 1.83
CA ILE A 189 -1.51 15.34 2.80
C ILE A 189 -2.95 15.88 2.87
N LEU A 190 -3.84 15.37 2.05
CA LEU A 190 -5.25 15.79 2.00
C LEU A 190 -5.91 15.73 3.37
N TYR A 191 -5.76 14.60 4.07
CA TYR A 191 -6.40 14.35 5.36
C TYR A 191 -5.80 15.18 6.51
N ILE A 192 -4.58 15.70 6.35
CA ILE A 192 -3.96 16.66 7.27
C ILE A 192 -4.58 18.05 7.04
N LYS A 193 -4.80 18.41 5.79
CA LYS A 193 -5.37 19.71 5.40
C LYS A 193 -6.89 19.77 5.59
N LYS A 194 -7.58 18.63 5.49
CA LYS A 194 -9.04 18.46 5.66
C LYS A 194 -9.35 17.27 6.59
N PRO A 195 -9.15 17.43 7.92
CA PRO A 195 -9.34 16.33 8.88
C PRO A 195 -10.76 15.75 8.91
N GLU A 196 -11.76 16.53 8.51
CA GLU A 196 -13.14 16.08 8.40
C GLU A 196 -13.32 14.92 7.42
N LEU A 197 -12.44 14.78 6.43
CA LEU A 197 -12.47 13.69 5.48
C LEU A 197 -12.03 12.34 6.09
N CYS A 198 -11.42 12.35 7.28
CA CYS A 198 -11.07 11.13 8.00
C CYS A 198 -12.29 10.27 8.36
N GLU A 199 -13.51 10.82 8.30
CA GLU A 199 -14.76 10.06 8.45
C GLU A 199 -14.84 8.85 7.49
N VAL A 200 -14.19 8.91 6.33
CA VAL A 200 -14.14 7.78 5.39
C VAL A 200 -13.52 6.51 6.01
N PHE A 201 -12.63 6.66 6.98
CA PHE A 201 -11.95 5.53 7.62
C PHE A 201 -12.81 4.79 8.64
N LYS A 202 -13.92 5.38 9.09
CA LYS A 202 -14.82 4.77 10.10
C LYS A 202 -15.35 3.41 9.69
N ILE A 203 -15.54 3.18 8.39
CA ILE A 203 -15.97 1.88 7.87
C ILE A 203 -15.06 0.74 8.30
N TRP A 204 -13.79 1.01 8.54
CA TRP A 204 -12.80 0.03 9.00
C TRP A 204 -12.47 0.17 10.48
N THR A 205 -12.44 1.40 11.02
CA THR A 205 -11.99 1.64 12.40
C THR A 205 -13.09 1.40 13.43
N GLU A 206 -14.36 1.54 13.07
CA GLU A 206 -15.51 1.30 13.97
C GLU A 206 -16.09 -0.12 13.85
N THR A 207 -15.61 -0.95 12.94
CA THR A 207 -16.00 -2.36 12.86
C THR A 207 -15.62 -3.12 14.12
N LYS A 208 -16.47 -4.05 14.54
CA LYS A 208 -16.17 -4.91 15.69
C LYS A 208 -15.02 -5.84 15.36
N PRO A 209 -14.07 -6.06 16.27
CA PRO A 209 -13.00 -7.04 16.05
C PRO A 209 -13.62 -8.44 15.97
N THR A 210 -13.35 -9.15 14.89
CA THR A 210 -13.96 -10.44 14.60
C THR A 210 -12.95 -11.55 14.38
N ARG A 211 -11.65 -11.23 14.28
CA ARG A 211 -10.61 -12.23 14.08
C ARG A 211 -9.50 -12.09 15.10
N LYS A 212 -9.35 -13.12 15.93
CA LYS A 212 -8.15 -13.34 16.71
C LYS A 212 -7.21 -14.19 15.86
N ILE A 213 -5.99 -13.71 15.61
CA ILE A 213 -4.95 -14.45 14.91
C ILE A 213 -4.13 -15.15 15.95
N ASP A 214 -3.93 -16.47 15.80
CA ASP A 214 -3.03 -17.24 16.62
C ASP A 214 -1.64 -17.27 15.96
N PHE A 215 -0.78 -16.34 16.38
CA PHE A 215 0.58 -16.20 15.87
C PHE A 215 1.46 -17.43 16.18
N LEU A 216 1.08 -18.24 17.18
CA LEU A 216 1.81 -19.46 17.51
C LEU A 216 1.52 -20.59 16.50
N GLU A 217 0.29 -20.70 16.00
CA GLU A 217 -0.03 -21.65 14.93
C GLU A 217 0.63 -21.27 13.58
N GLU A 218 0.83 -19.98 13.33
CA GLU A 218 1.52 -19.53 12.10
C GLU A 218 3.01 -19.92 12.10
N SER A 219 3.68 -19.74 13.24
CA SER A 219 5.10 -20.12 13.38
C SER A 219 5.36 -21.63 13.22
N ALA A 220 4.34 -22.45 13.35
CA ALA A 220 4.43 -23.91 13.18
C ALA A 220 4.24 -24.35 11.70
N ARG A 221 3.81 -23.44 10.82
CA ARG A 221 3.57 -23.72 9.39
C ARG A 221 4.68 -23.20 8.46
N SER A 222 5.60 -22.40 8.99
CA SER A 222 6.79 -21.87 8.30
C SER A 222 8.00 -22.77 8.57
#